data_eb70fcc3f99e7beff552d492b5cbe47f
#
_entry.id   eb70fcc3f99e7beff552d492b5cbe47f
#
_cell.length_a   1.000
_cell.length_b   1.000
_cell.length_c   1.000
_cell.angle_alpha   90.00
_cell.angle_beta   90.00
_cell.angle_gamma   90.00
#
_symmetry.space_group_name_H-M   'P 1'
#
loop_
_entity.id
_entity.type
_entity.pdbx_description
1 polymer ?
#
loop_
_entity_poly.entity_id
_entity_poly.type
_entity_poly.pdbx_seq_one_letter_code
_entity_poly.pdbx_strand_id
1 'polypeptide(L)'
;MNEIVEIIGIWFLAICFLFVGSLFVGVSIKESKLVRLFPLWVVAYCLSLASITPLIWFRWWEGPEGLIMIIWMLVTLSFAGLIIASLVVAIIKKRYGVAIGVVTMGILLFIYSSVTLVLIGLGEGAGDNFGKRHPIPAGMEYYTTGITAEYGNANAQAYLDSLVIERGIVMVDYGQPGQYRYMAYVPAIPEKGHIYLKLYEATTDFPLSEYIKTHTTLPVEASDTARIYMMKDEDPDTWRASDRFRIQEGSWGDYYAARVELWYKPESSDEEKLLHSVIYKVEGWSR
;
A
#
# COMPACT_ATOMS: atom_id res chain seq x y z
N MET A 1 -6.03 -4.07 -20.58
CA MET A 1 -7.36 -4.70 -20.37
C MET A 1 -7.37 -6.17 -20.77
N ASN A 2 -6.72 -6.60 -21.86
CA ASN A 2 -6.68 -8.00 -22.30
C ASN A 2 -5.92 -8.93 -21.33
N GLU A 3 -4.78 -8.50 -20.79
CA GLU A 3 -3.98 -9.29 -19.85
C GLU A 3 -4.73 -9.62 -18.56
N ILE A 4 -5.51 -8.68 -18.03
CA ILE A 4 -6.32 -8.90 -16.82
C ILE A 4 -7.39 -9.96 -17.08
N VAL A 5 -8.03 -9.92 -18.25
CA VAL A 5 -9.05 -10.90 -18.64
C VAL A 5 -8.45 -12.30 -18.79
N GLU A 6 -7.24 -12.40 -19.36
CA GLU A 6 -6.51 -13.67 -19.46
C GLU A 6 -6.14 -14.24 -18.10
N ILE A 7 -5.61 -13.41 -17.21
CA ILE A 7 -5.28 -13.83 -15.83
C ILE A 7 -6.53 -14.32 -15.10
N ILE A 8 -7.63 -13.58 -15.15
CA ILE A 8 -8.91 -13.99 -14.54
C ILE A 8 -9.39 -15.30 -15.17
N GLY A 9 -9.27 -15.48 -16.48
CA GLY A 9 -9.63 -16.70 -17.19
C GLY A 9 -8.83 -17.92 -16.74
N ILE A 10 -7.52 -17.79 -16.59
CA ILE A 10 -6.62 -18.85 -16.09
C ILE A 10 -7.00 -19.25 -14.67
N TRP A 11 -7.25 -18.26 -13.79
CA TRP A 11 -7.67 -18.49 -12.42
C TRP A 11 -9.02 -19.21 -12.33
N PHE A 12 -9.98 -18.81 -13.14
CA PHE A 12 -11.29 -19.46 -13.21
C PHE A 12 -11.17 -20.91 -13.65
N LEU A 13 -10.38 -21.19 -14.68
CA LEU A 13 -10.13 -22.56 -15.17
C LEU A 13 -9.44 -23.43 -14.08
N ALA A 14 -8.46 -22.89 -13.39
CA ALA A 14 -7.78 -23.58 -12.28
C ALA A 14 -8.77 -23.94 -11.15
N ILE A 15 -9.63 -23.02 -10.76
CA ILE A 15 -10.69 -23.24 -9.76
C ILE A 15 -11.66 -24.32 -10.21
N CYS A 16 -12.12 -24.28 -11.47
CA CYS A 16 -13.01 -25.28 -12.04
C CYS A 16 -12.36 -26.68 -12.04
N PHE A 17 -11.08 -26.77 -12.43
CA PHE A 17 -10.35 -28.03 -12.45
C PHE A 17 -10.19 -28.63 -11.05
N LEU A 18 -9.82 -27.82 -10.06
CA LEU A 18 -9.70 -28.22 -8.66
C LEU A 18 -11.05 -28.61 -8.07
N PHE A 19 -12.13 -27.93 -8.46
CA PHE A 19 -13.49 -28.26 -8.03
C PHE A 19 -13.92 -29.62 -8.55
N VAL A 20 -13.75 -29.89 -9.83
CA VAL A 20 -14.09 -31.18 -10.46
C VAL A 20 -13.28 -32.31 -9.82
N GLY A 21 -11.96 -32.12 -9.64
CA GLY A 21 -11.11 -33.12 -8.97
C GLY A 21 -11.57 -33.39 -7.53
N SER A 22 -11.95 -32.36 -6.78
CA SER A 22 -12.43 -32.48 -5.40
C SER A 22 -13.79 -33.18 -5.30
N LEU A 23 -14.67 -33.00 -6.30
CA LEU A 23 -15.92 -33.76 -6.40
C LEU A 23 -15.66 -35.26 -6.53
N PHE A 24 -14.68 -35.66 -7.36
CA PHE A 24 -14.28 -37.07 -7.50
C PHE A 24 -13.84 -37.67 -6.16
N VAL A 25 -13.02 -36.96 -5.40
CA VAL A 25 -12.57 -37.37 -4.06
C VAL A 25 -13.76 -37.43 -3.10
N GLY A 26 -14.61 -36.43 -3.08
CA GLY A 26 -15.78 -36.34 -2.20
C GLY A 26 -16.83 -37.44 -2.45
N VAL A 27 -17.11 -37.76 -3.72
CA VAL A 27 -18.05 -38.82 -4.11
C VAL A 27 -17.49 -40.20 -3.76
N SER A 28 -16.17 -40.39 -3.86
CA SER A 28 -15.51 -41.67 -3.57
C SER A 28 -15.47 -42.01 -2.06
N ILE A 29 -15.70 -41.00 -1.17
CA ILE A 29 -15.66 -41.23 0.30
C ILE A 29 -17.07 -41.05 0.87
N LYS A 30 -18.00 -41.97 0.53
CA LYS A 30 -19.43 -41.87 0.88
C LYS A 30 -19.78 -41.81 2.38
N GLU A 31 -18.87 -42.17 3.30
CA GLU A 31 -19.23 -42.51 4.68
C GLU A 31 -18.99 -41.45 5.75
N SER A 32 -18.26 -40.37 5.47
CA SER A 32 -17.97 -39.34 6.47
C SER A 32 -18.57 -37.98 6.03
N LYS A 33 -19.39 -37.37 6.89
CA LYS A 33 -19.97 -36.05 6.63
C LYS A 33 -18.89 -34.99 6.35
N LEU A 34 -17.73 -35.11 7.02
CA LEU A 34 -16.61 -34.18 6.87
C LEU A 34 -16.00 -34.25 5.47
N VAL A 35 -15.91 -35.45 4.89
CA VAL A 35 -15.32 -35.65 3.56
C VAL A 35 -16.29 -35.25 2.45
N ARG A 36 -17.60 -35.30 2.68
CA ARG A 36 -18.59 -34.75 1.74
C ARG A 36 -18.48 -33.24 1.59
N LEU A 37 -17.95 -32.54 2.59
CA LEU A 37 -17.73 -31.12 2.55
C LEU A 37 -16.39 -30.73 1.87
N PHE A 38 -15.52 -31.71 1.56
CA PHE A 38 -14.22 -31.48 0.95
C PHE A 38 -14.28 -30.62 -0.33
N PRO A 39 -15.20 -30.86 -1.28
CA PRO A 39 -15.32 -29.99 -2.46
C PRO A 39 -15.64 -28.54 -2.12
N LEU A 40 -16.52 -28.32 -1.13
CA LEU A 40 -16.88 -26.97 -0.69
C LEU A 40 -15.67 -26.25 -0.07
N TRP A 41 -14.85 -26.96 0.70
CA TRP A 41 -13.65 -26.41 1.30
C TRP A 41 -12.60 -26.06 0.23
N VAL A 42 -12.43 -26.89 -0.81
CA VAL A 42 -11.52 -26.57 -1.93
C VAL A 42 -11.98 -25.30 -2.63
N VAL A 43 -13.27 -25.17 -2.92
CA VAL A 43 -13.82 -23.97 -3.55
C VAL A 43 -13.62 -22.75 -2.65
N ALA A 44 -13.94 -22.85 -1.36
CA ALA A 44 -13.76 -21.77 -0.41
C ALA A 44 -12.29 -21.33 -0.33
N TYR A 45 -11.35 -22.28 -0.33
CA TYR A 45 -9.92 -21.99 -0.34
C TYR A 45 -9.49 -21.27 -1.63
N CYS A 46 -9.87 -21.80 -2.78
CA CYS A 46 -9.55 -21.16 -4.07
C CYS A 46 -10.16 -19.77 -4.20
N LEU A 47 -11.40 -19.58 -3.75
CA LEU A 47 -12.05 -18.27 -3.75
C LEU A 47 -11.37 -17.29 -2.78
N SER A 48 -10.92 -17.76 -1.60
CA SER A 48 -10.18 -16.89 -0.67
C SER A 48 -8.86 -16.41 -1.27
N LEU A 49 -8.10 -17.29 -1.93
CA LEU A 49 -6.87 -16.90 -2.64
C LEU A 49 -7.17 -15.96 -3.82
N ALA A 50 -8.19 -16.26 -4.60
CA ALA A 50 -8.58 -15.43 -5.74
C ALA A 50 -9.06 -14.03 -5.30
N SER A 51 -9.65 -13.89 -4.12
CA SER A 51 -10.07 -12.59 -3.59
C SER A 51 -8.92 -11.79 -2.99
N ILE A 52 -7.93 -12.45 -2.39
CA ILE A 52 -6.74 -11.80 -1.82
C ILE A 52 -5.85 -11.23 -2.93
N THR A 53 -5.68 -11.94 -4.04
CA THR A 53 -4.81 -11.52 -5.15
C THR A 53 -5.12 -10.10 -5.67
N PRO A 54 -6.39 -9.77 -6.05
CA PRO A 54 -6.70 -8.42 -6.50
C PRO A 54 -6.58 -7.36 -5.38
N LEU A 55 -6.86 -7.71 -4.12
CA LEU A 55 -6.70 -6.77 -3.01
C LEU A 55 -5.25 -6.30 -2.88
N ILE A 56 -4.29 -7.20 -3.09
CA ILE A 56 -2.86 -6.87 -3.06
C ILE A 56 -2.44 -6.16 -4.35
N TRP A 57 -2.81 -6.68 -5.53
CA TRP A 57 -2.39 -6.13 -6.82
C TRP A 57 -2.92 -4.73 -7.13
N PHE A 58 -4.16 -4.43 -6.71
CA PHE A 58 -4.78 -3.12 -6.93
C PHE A 58 -4.65 -2.20 -5.71
N ARG A 59 -3.93 -2.64 -4.67
CA ARG A 59 -3.78 -1.89 -3.42
C ARG A 59 -5.11 -1.40 -2.83
N TRP A 60 -6.17 -2.18 -2.99
CA TRP A 60 -7.48 -1.89 -2.41
C TRP A 60 -7.52 -2.11 -0.90
N TRP A 61 -6.42 -2.57 -0.33
CA TRP A 61 -6.29 -2.80 1.10
C TRP A 61 -5.37 -1.76 1.73
N GLU A 62 -5.96 -0.85 2.51
CA GLU A 62 -5.24 0.17 3.29
C GLU A 62 -4.94 -0.28 4.73
N GLY A 63 -5.37 -1.48 5.11
CA GLY A 63 -5.14 -2.05 6.44
C GLY A 63 -3.73 -2.64 6.60
N PRO A 64 -3.38 -3.10 7.82
CA PRO A 64 -2.08 -3.71 8.07
C PRO A 64 -1.89 -4.95 7.21
N GLU A 65 -0.91 -4.92 6.31
CA GLU A 65 -0.57 -6.00 5.36
C GLU A 65 -0.38 -7.36 6.07
N GLY A 66 0.16 -7.32 7.29
CA GLY A 66 0.33 -8.51 8.12
C GLY A 66 -0.98 -9.22 8.46
N LEU A 67 -2.13 -8.53 8.51
CA LEU A 67 -3.42 -9.16 8.81
C LEU A 67 -3.87 -10.09 7.68
N ILE A 68 -3.73 -9.66 6.43
CA ILE A 68 -4.06 -10.49 5.26
C ILE A 68 -3.18 -11.74 5.24
N MET A 69 -1.88 -11.60 5.50
CA MET A 69 -0.95 -12.73 5.56
C MET A 69 -1.32 -13.71 6.68
N ILE A 70 -1.73 -13.22 7.84
CA ILE A 70 -2.19 -14.07 8.96
C ILE A 70 -3.47 -14.82 8.57
N ILE A 71 -4.47 -14.15 8.00
CA ILE A 71 -5.72 -14.79 7.55
C ILE A 71 -5.40 -15.86 6.50
N TRP A 72 -4.57 -15.54 5.50
CA TRP A 72 -4.14 -16.49 4.48
C TRP A 72 -3.44 -17.71 5.09
N MET A 73 -2.53 -17.50 6.04
CA MET A 73 -1.81 -18.57 6.74
C MET A 73 -2.79 -19.47 7.52
N LEU A 74 -3.75 -18.90 8.24
CA LEU A 74 -4.77 -19.66 9.00
C LEU A 74 -5.65 -20.51 8.08
N VAL A 75 -6.09 -19.94 6.94
CA VAL A 75 -6.88 -20.65 5.93
C VAL A 75 -6.06 -21.82 5.35
N THR A 76 -4.80 -21.60 5.02
CA THR A 76 -3.90 -22.61 4.46
C THR A 76 -3.64 -23.74 5.44
N LEU A 77 -3.36 -23.42 6.71
CA LEU A 77 -3.15 -24.43 7.77
C LEU A 77 -4.40 -25.27 8.04
N SER A 78 -5.58 -24.62 8.07
CA SER A 78 -6.87 -25.31 8.25
C SER A 78 -7.12 -26.30 7.11
N PHE A 79 -6.76 -25.90 5.89
CA PHE A 79 -6.92 -26.74 4.71
C PHE A 79 -5.92 -27.91 4.70
N ALA A 80 -4.68 -27.69 5.07
CA ALA A 80 -3.67 -28.74 5.24
C ALA A 80 -4.13 -29.79 6.28
N GLY A 81 -4.71 -29.35 7.40
CA GLY A 81 -5.30 -30.23 8.40
C GLY A 81 -6.42 -31.12 7.83
N LEU A 82 -7.29 -30.56 6.98
CA LEU A 82 -8.35 -31.32 6.31
C LEU A 82 -7.82 -32.37 5.33
N ILE A 83 -6.77 -32.06 4.56
CA ILE A 83 -6.11 -33.01 3.68
C ILE A 83 -5.54 -34.18 4.49
N ILE A 84 -4.80 -33.87 5.56
CA ILE A 84 -4.20 -34.88 6.44
C ILE A 84 -5.29 -35.77 7.05
N ALA A 85 -6.35 -35.18 7.61
CA ALA A 85 -7.46 -35.95 8.19
C ALA A 85 -8.13 -36.87 7.16
N SER A 86 -8.36 -36.37 5.94
CA SER A 86 -8.95 -37.11 4.84
C SER A 86 -8.06 -38.29 4.42
N LEU A 87 -6.75 -38.09 4.38
CA LEU A 87 -5.76 -39.11 4.05
C LEU A 87 -5.73 -40.22 5.14
N VAL A 88 -5.70 -39.83 6.41
CA VAL A 88 -5.73 -40.78 7.53
C VAL A 88 -6.98 -41.63 7.49
N VAL A 89 -8.15 -41.05 7.28
CA VAL A 89 -9.43 -41.79 7.17
C VAL A 89 -9.40 -42.74 5.97
N ALA A 90 -8.87 -42.35 4.83
CA ALA A 90 -8.78 -43.21 3.65
C ALA A 90 -7.86 -44.39 3.87
N ILE A 91 -6.73 -44.21 4.55
CA ILE A 91 -5.77 -45.29 4.89
C ILE A 91 -6.40 -46.27 5.89
N ILE A 92 -7.00 -45.79 6.99
CA ILE A 92 -7.65 -46.61 7.99
C ILE A 92 -8.75 -47.49 7.37
N LYS A 93 -9.50 -46.94 6.44
CA LYS A 93 -10.56 -47.67 5.71
C LYS A 93 -10.05 -48.48 4.54
N LYS A 94 -8.74 -48.61 4.35
CA LYS A 94 -8.07 -49.37 3.28
C LYS A 94 -8.54 -48.96 1.86
N ARG A 95 -8.90 -47.67 1.67
CA ARG A 95 -9.36 -47.13 0.40
C ARG A 95 -8.20 -46.42 -0.33
N TYR A 96 -7.23 -47.20 -0.79
CA TYR A 96 -5.99 -46.67 -1.36
C TYR A 96 -6.20 -45.78 -2.59
N GLY A 97 -7.19 -46.06 -3.44
CA GLY A 97 -7.51 -45.18 -4.57
C GLY A 97 -7.94 -43.78 -4.14
N VAL A 98 -8.69 -43.67 -3.04
CA VAL A 98 -9.08 -42.39 -2.44
C VAL A 98 -7.87 -41.69 -1.81
N ALA A 99 -6.99 -42.43 -1.13
CA ALA A 99 -5.77 -41.90 -0.54
C ALA A 99 -4.89 -41.27 -1.64
N ILE A 100 -4.72 -41.91 -2.77
CA ILE A 100 -3.99 -41.40 -3.94
C ILE A 100 -4.66 -40.09 -4.43
N GLY A 101 -5.99 -40.08 -4.59
CA GLY A 101 -6.72 -38.90 -5.01
C GLY A 101 -6.54 -37.68 -4.07
N VAL A 102 -6.56 -37.94 -2.74
CA VAL A 102 -6.32 -36.88 -1.71
C VAL A 102 -4.90 -36.35 -1.80
N VAL A 103 -3.88 -37.23 -1.97
CA VAL A 103 -2.48 -36.81 -2.12
C VAL A 103 -2.30 -36.00 -3.40
N THR A 104 -2.85 -36.47 -4.52
CA THR A 104 -2.77 -35.74 -5.81
C THR A 104 -3.41 -34.35 -5.68
N MET A 105 -4.59 -34.26 -5.05
CA MET A 105 -5.25 -33.00 -4.81
C MET A 105 -4.43 -32.07 -3.89
N GLY A 106 -3.81 -32.61 -2.85
CA GLY A 106 -2.92 -31.87 -1.97
C GLY A 106 -1.73 -31.27 -2.72
N ILE A 107 -1.12 -32.06 -3.61
CA ILE A 107 -0.01 -31.58 -4.46
C ILE A 107 -0.48 -30.45 -5.40
N LEU A 108 -1.63 -30.62 -6.06
CA LEU A 108 -2.17 -29.60 -6.97
C LEU A 108 -2.48 -28.30 -6.22
N LEU A 109 -3.05 -28.38 -5.03
CA LEU A 109 -3.33 -27.21 -4.20
C LEU A 109 -2.06 -26.53 -3.69
N PHE A 110 -1.04 -27.33 -3.37
CA PHE A 110 0.28 -26.78 -3.00
C PHE A 110 0.91 -26.01 -4.17
N ILE A 111 0.88 -26.60 -5.38
CA ILE A 111 1.38 -25.94 -6.59
C ILE A 111 0.58 -24.64 -6.83
N TYR A 112 -0.75 -24.71 -6.77
CA TYR A 112 -1.62 -23.55 -6.95
C TYR A 112 -1.29 -22.43 -5.95
N SER A 113 -1.15 -22.75 -4.66
CA SER A 113 -0.79 -21.80 -3.61
C SER A 113 0.59 -21.19 -3.84
N SER A 114 1.57 -22.01 -4.24
CA SER A 114 2.93 -21.56 -4.53
C SER A 114 2.98 -20.61 -5.72
N VAL A 115 2.26 -20.95 -6.80
CA VAL A 115 2.14 -20.05 -7.98
C VAL A 115 1.47 -18.73 -7.60
N THR A 116 0.41 -18.79 -6.77
CA THR A 116 -0.25 -17.57 -6.27
C THR A 116 0.71 -16.69 -5.50
N LEU A 117 1.49 -17.26 -4.57
CA LEU A 117 2.49 -16.52 -3.80
C LEU A 117 3.56 -15.89 -4.68
N VAL A 118 4.04 -16.63 -5.69
CA VAL A 118 5.01 -16.09 -6.65
C VAL A 118 4.41 -14.94 -7.44
N LEU A 119 3.17 -15.07 -7.91
CA LEU A 119 2.48 -14.00 -8.64
C LEU A 119 2.24 -12.76 -7.78
N ILE A 120 1.87 -12.95 -6.50
CA ILE A 120 1.75 -11.86 -5.53
C ILE A 120 3.11 -11.18 -5.36
N GLY A 121 4.17 -11.95 -5.09
CA GLY A 121 5.52 -11.40 -4.93
C GLY A 121 6.06 -10.72 -6.18
N LEU A 122 5.73 -11.21 -7.37
CA LEU A 122 6.03 -10.54 -8.63
C LEU A 122 5.23 -9.24 -8.80
N GLY A 123 3.96 -9.23 -8.37
CA GLY A 123 3.12 -8.04 -8.40
C GLY A 123 3.64 -6.95 -7.45
N GLU A 124 4.06 -7.33 -6.24
CA GLU A 124 4.70 -6.40 -5.30
C GLU A 124 6.07 -5.94 -5.81
N GLY A 125 6.87 -6.85 -6.40
CA GLY A 125 8.20 -6.54 -6.94
C GLY A 125 8.18 -5.83 -8.30
N ALA A 126 7.05 -5.82 -9.03
CA ALA A 126 6.91 -5.08 -10.28
C ALA A 126 6.94 -3.55 -10.07
N GLY A 127 6.90 -3.10 -8.81
CA GLY A 127 6.86 -1.69 -8.46
C GLY A 127 5.54 -1.04 -8.88
N ASP A 128 5.33 0.16 -8.38
CA ASP A 128 4.23 0.99 -8.82
C ASP A 128 4.64 1.79 -10.06
N ASN A 129 4.04 1.50 -11.20
CA ASN A 129 4.30 2.21 -12.45
C ASN A 129 3.65 3.61 -12.52
N PHE A 130 3.24 4.17 -11.38
CA PHE A 130 2.55 5.46 -11.34
C PHE A 130 3.38 6.57 -11.99
N GLY A 131 4.65 6.72 -11.62
CA GLY A 131 5.53 7.73 -12.20
C GLY A 131 5.73 7.57 -13.71
N LYS A 132 5.83 6.33 -14.22
CA LYS A 132 5.94 6.07 -15.66
C LYS A 132 4.66 6.43 -16.43
N ARG A 133 3.49 6.31 -15.78
CA ARG A 133 2.20 6.68 -16.39
C ARG A 133 1.92 8.19 -16.34
N HIS A 134 2.63 8.90 -15.46
CA HIS A 134 2.49 10.35 -15.26
C HIS A 134 3.84 11.05 -15.48
N PRO A 135 4.42 10.98 -16.68
CA PRO A 135 5.70 11.62 -16.96
C PRO A 135 5.56 13.14 -16.82
N ILE A 136 6.60 13.79 -16.32
CA ILE A 136 6.62 15.24 -16.18
C ILE A 136 6.55 15.87 -17.58
N PRO A 137 5.54 16.72 -17.86
CA PRO A 137 5.41 17.38 -19.16
C PRO A 137 6.62 18.27 -19.49
N ALA A 138 7.03 18.27 -20.75
CA ALA A 138 8.09 19.15 -21.20
C ALA A 138 7.69 20.63 -20.97
N GLY A 139 8.58 21.39 -20.34
CA GLY A 139 8.36 22.80 -20.04
C GLY A 139 7.58 23.08 -18.73
N MET A 140 7.18 22.04 -17.98
CA MET A 140 6.62 22.25 -16.64
C MET A 140 7.71 22.73 -15.69
N GLU A 141 7.47 23.83 -15.01
CA GLU A 141 8.35 24.34 -13.96
C GLU A 141 8.08 23.57 -12.66
N TYR A 142 9.13 23.08 -12.02
CA TYR A 142 9.07 22.37 -10.75
C TYR A 142 10.35 22.57 -9.95
N TYR A 143 10.24 22.40 -8.65
CA TYR A 143 11.39 22.33 -7.77
C TYR A 143 11.81 20.87 -7.54
N THR A 144 13.06 20.68 -7.15
CA THR A 144 13.57 19.37 -6.70
C THR A 144 13.60 19.30 -5.18
N THR A 145 13.37 18.12 -4.64
CA THR A 145 13.36 17.84 -3.19
C THR A 145 14.77 17.67 -2.61
N GLY A 146 15.78 17.58 -3.43
CA GLY A 146 17.15 17.14 -3.11
C GLY A 146 18.02 18.08 -2.27
N ILE A 147 17.44 18.73 -1.26
CA ILE A 147 18.23 19.45 -0.26
C ILE A 147 18.48 18.48 0.89
N THR A 148 19.52 17.66 0.79
CA THR A 148 20.09 16.97 1.96
C THR A 148 20.68 18.04 2.87
N ALA A 149 19.82 18.65 3.71
CA ALA A 149 20.33 19.50 4.75
C ALA A 149 21.05 18.60 5.77
N GLU A 150 22.35 18.75 5.90
CA GLU A 150 23.03 18.36 7.12
C GLU A 150 22.43 19.20 8.25
N TYR A 151 21.39 18.65 8.87
CA TYR A 151 20.71 19.28 9.99
C TYR A 151 21.74 19.57 11.10
N GLY A 152 21.87 20.81 11.48
CA GLY A 152 22.81 21.28 12.50
C GLY A 152 23.83 22.31 12.01
N ASN A 153 23.95 22.53 10.68
CA ASN A 153 24.78 23.60 10.16
C ASN A 153 23.96 24.91 10.06
N ALA A 154 24.32 25.94 10.80
CA ALA A 154 23.62 27.22 10.81
C ALA A 154 23.48 27.86 9.42
N ASN A 155 24.46 27.66 8.54
CA ASN A 155 24.40 28.16 7.17
C ASN A 155 23.38 27.40 6.30
N ALA A 156 23.23 26.08 6.54
CA ALA A 156 22.22 25.27 5.87
C ALA A 156 20.81 25.67 6.32
N GLN A 157 20.62 25.94 7.62
CA GLN A 157 19.33 26.41 8.14
C GLN A 157 18.95 27.78 7.57
N ALA A 158 19.84 28.75 7.56
CA ALA A 158 19.59 30.08 6.98
C ALA A 158 19.24 29.99 5.48
N TYR A 159 19.90 29.10 4.74
CA TYR A 159 19.56 28.84 3.34
C TYR A 159 18.15 28.24 3.18
N LEU A 160 17.81 27.24 3.99
CA LEU A 160 16.47 26.64 3.97
C LEU A 160 15.38 27.67 4.32
N ASP A 161 15.61 28.50 5.33
CA ASP A 161 14.69 29.55 5.74
C ASP A 161 14.45 30.54 4.58
N SER A 162 15.49 30.92 3.82
CA SER A 162 15.35 31.77 2.64
C SER A 162 14.52 31.11 1.54
N LEU A 163 14.71 29.82 1.28
CA LEU A 163 13.93 29.05 0.30
C LEU A 163 12.47 28.92 0.71
N VAL A 164 12.20 28.72 2.00
CA VAL A 164 10.83 28.60 2.52
C VAL A 164 10.09 29.90 2.38
N ILE A 165 10.74 31.05 2.64
CA ILE A 165 10.14 32.37 2.45
C ILE A 165 9.84 32.62 0.96
N GLU A 166 10.74 32.22 0.06
CA GLU A 166 10.58 32.41 -1.39
C GLU A 166 9.45 31.54 -1.96
N ARG A 167 9.39 30.24 -1.56
CA ARG A 167 8.52 29.23 -2.16
C ARG A 167 7.23 28.99 -1.40
N GLY A 168 7.17 29.37 -0.14
CA GLY A 168 6.06 29.09 0.77
C GLY A 168 6.11 27.67 1.37
N ILE A 169 6.56 26.69 0.62
CA ILE A 169 6.76 25.29 1.05
C ILE A 169 8.10 24.80 0.53
N VAL A 170 8.88 24.16 1.38
CA VAL A 170 10.07 23.41 0.98
C VAL A 170 9.93 21.96 1.40
N MET A 171 10.06 21.05 0.42
CA MET A 171 10.16 19.61 0.66
C MET A 171 11.63 19.18 0.68
N VAL A 172 11.98 18.38 1.67
CA VAL A 172 13.34 17.87 1.88
C VAL A 172 13.28 16.34 1.90
N ASP A 173 14.20 15.71 1.15
CA ASP A 173 14.36 14.25 1.16
C ASP A 173 14.81 13.77 2.55
N TYR A 174 14.24 12.66 3.01
CA TYR A 174 14.54 12.08 4.31
C TYR A 174 15.17 10.68 4.20
N GLY A 175 16.40 10.64 3.70
CA GLY A 175 17.28 9.46 3.73
C GLY A 175 16.86 8.25 2.89
N GLN A 176 15.60 8.15 2.48
CA GLN A 176 15.09 7.10 1.62
C GLN A 176 14.16 7.68 0.55
N PRO A 177 14.19 7.14 -0.69
CA PRO A 177 13.30 7.56 -1.76
C PRO A 177 11.84 7.52 -1.33
N GLY A 178 11.06 8.51 -1.76
CA GLY A 178 9.63 8.60 -1.42
C GLY A 178 9.32 9.02 0.02
N GLN A 179 10.34 9.32 0.84
CA GLN A 179 10.17 9.87 2.20
C GLN A 179 10.59 11.33 2.24
N TYR A 180 9.73 12.15 2.79
CA TYR A 180 9.90 13.60 2.78
C TYR A 180 9.59 14.21 4.15
N ARG A 181 10.24 15.34 4.41
CA ARG A 181 9.85 16.34 5.41
C ARG A 181 9.40 17.61 4.70
N TYR A 182 8.72 18.47 5.41
CA TYR A 182 8.44 19.79 4.87
C TYR A 182 8.72 20.89 5.89
N MET A 183 9.01 22.06 5.34
CA MET A 183 9.01 23.35 6.02
C MET A 183 7.98 24.24 5.32
N ALA A 184 7.25 25.03 6.08
CA ALA A 184 6.21 25.88 5.56
C ALA A 184 6.35 27.32 6.10
N TYR A 185 6.22 28.29 5.20
CA TYR A 185 6.05 29.69 5.54
C TYR A 185 4.56 29.97 5.72
N VAL A 186 4.17 30.28 6.94
CA VAL A 186 2.78 30.58 7.29
C VAL A 186 2.66 32.08 7.48
N PRO A 187 1.82 32.77 6.71
CA PRO A 187 1.59 34.22 6.86
C PRO A 187 0.94 34.50 8.22
N ALA A 188 0.73 35.78 8.54
CA ALA A 188 -0.04 36.17 9.71
C ALA A 188 -1.43 35.52 9.70
N ILE A 189 -1.80 34.86 10.80
CA ILE A 189 -3.08 34.17 10.97
C ILE A 189 -3.82 34.69 12.19
N PRO A 190 -5.14 34.98 12.08
CA PRO A 190 -5.86 35.69 13.12
C PRO A 190 -6.20 34.80 14.34
N GLU A 191 -6.19 33.48 14.19
CA GLU A 191 -6.58 32.55 15.23
C GLU A 191 -5.75 31.26 15.17
N LYS A 192 -5.74 30.51 16.25
CA LYS A 192 -5.08 29.21 16.28
C LYS A 192 -5.79 28.18 15.41
N GLY A 193 -5.05 27.19 14.97
CA GLY A 193 -5.56 26.17 14.08
C GLY A 193 -4.52 25.12 13.75
N HIS A 194 -4.68 24.52 12.59
CA HIS A 194 -3.76 23.52 12.08
C HIS A 194 -3.39 23.82 10.63
N ILE A 195 -2.13 23.59 10.30
CA ILE A 195 -1.67 23.50 8.92
C ILE A 195 -1.40 22.06 8.56
N TYR A 196 -1.56 21.71 7.29
CA TYR A 196 -1.29 20.38 6.76
C TYR A 196 -1.10 20.42 5.25
N LEU A 197 -0.54 19.35 4.70
CA LEU A 197 -0.36 19.21 3.26
C LEU A 197 -1.50 18.40 2.63
N LYS A 198 -1.86 18.80 1.40
CA LYS A 198 -2.55 17.96 0.41
C LYS A 198 -1.64 17.85 -0.79
N LEU A 199 -1.49 16.64 -1.32
CA LEU A 199 -0.68 16.38 -2.49
C LEU A 199 -1.54 15.84 -3.62
N TYR A 200 -1.23 16.31 -4.83
CA TYR A 200 -1.91 15.86 -6.05
C TYR A 200 -0.87 15.61 -7.14
N GLU A 201 -1.11 14.62 -7.98
CA GLU A 201 -0.37 14.53 -9.24
C GLU A 201 -0.68 15.75 -10.09
N ALA A 202 0.36 16.45 -10.58
CA ALA A 202 0.21 17.82 -11.08
C ALA A 202 -0.52 17.93 -12.43
N THR A 203 -0.63 16.84 -13.20
CA THR A 203 -1.26 16.86 -14.55
C THR A 203 -2.71 16.39 -14.54
N THR A 204 -3.07 15.50 -13.64
CA THR A 204 -4.40 14.86 -13.59
C THR A 204 -5.21 15.25 -12.36
N ASP A 205 -4.61 16.00 -11.43
CA ASP A 205 -5.20 16.31 -10.11
C ASP A 205 -5.55 15.05 -9.27
N PHE A 206 -4.89 13.93 -9.57
CA PHE A 206 -5.08 12.71 -8.81
C PHE A 206 -4.55 12.90 -7.37
N PRO A 207 -5.36 12.70 -6.33
CA PRO A 207 -4.92 12.87 -4.95
C PRO A 207 -3.88 11.80 -4.60
N LEU A 208 -2.75 12.24 -4.03
CA LEU A 208 -1.67 11.36 -3.59
C LEU A 208 -1.82 11.08 -2.10
N SER A 209 -1.72 9.81 -1.74
CA SER A 209 -1.60 9.31 -0.36
C SER A 209 -2.49 10.04 0.65
N GLU A 210 -3.75 9.65 0.72
CA GLU A 210 -4.81 10.32 1.50
C GLU A 210 -4.44 10.53 2.99
N TYR A 211 -3.59 9.65 3.56
CA TYR A 211 -3.10 9.79 4.93
C TYR A 211 -2.12 10.96 5.15
N ILE A 212 -1.59 11.58 4.08
CA ILE A 212 -0.63 12.70 4.18
C ILE A 212 -1.22 13.82 5.04
N LYS A 213 -2.49 14.14 4.87
CA LYS A 213 -3.17 15.16 5.67
C LYS A 213 -2.96 14.95 7.17
N THR A 214 -3.18 13.73 7.67
CA THR A 214 -3.06 13.43 9.11
C THR A 214 -1.60 13.39 9.58
N HIS A 215 -0.66 12.94 8.75
CA HIS A 215 0.76 12.84 9.10
C HIS A 215 1.51 14.15 8.97
N THR A 216 0.99 15.12 8.23
CA THR A 216 1.62 16.42 8.03
C THR A 216 0.96 17.55 8.85
N THR A 217 -0.05 17.23 9.65
CA THR A 217 -0.78 18.21 10.46
C THR A 217 0.10 18.74 11.60
N LEU A 218 0.28 20.06 11.61
CA LEU A 218 0.99 20.78 12.66
C LEU A 218 0.07 21.82 13.30
N PRO A 219 0.06 21.95 14.64
CA PRO A 219 -0.66 23.02 15.31
C PRO A 219 0.03 24.36 15.05
N VAL A 220 -0.75 25.41 14.86
CA VAL A 220 -0.28 26.79 14.67
C VAL A 220 -1.03 27.74 15.59
N GLU A 221 -0.28 28.64 16.24
CA GLU A 221 -0.84 29.67 17.09
C GLU A 221 -1.18 30.93 16.30
N ALA A 222 -2.16 31.69 16.81
CA ALA A 222 -2.46 32.99 16.25
C ALA A 222 -1.21 33.89 16.25
N SER A 223 -0.98 34.59 15.17
CA SER A 223 0.18 35.47 15.01
C SER A 223 -0.13 36.58 14.06
N ASP A 224 0.27 37.79 14.41
CA ASP A 224 0.25 38.98 13.55
C ASP A 224 1.48 39.10 12.63
N THR A 225 2.44 38.17 12.79
CA THR A 225 3.63 38.02 11.94
C THR A 225 3.71 36.66 11.32
N ALA A 226 4.33 36.61 10.14
CA ALA A 226 4.60 35.32 9.49
C ALA A 226 5.65 34.49 10.26
N ARG A 227 5.50 33.18 10.19
CA ARG A 227 6.40 32.21 10.86
C ARG A 227 6.74 31.04 9.96
N ILE A 228 7.89 30.43 10.21
CA ILE A 228 8.31 29.18 9.59
C ILE A 228 7.98 28.04 10.54
N TYR A 229 7.26 27.06 10.04
CA TYR A 229 6.96 25.79 10.72
C TYR A 229 7.69 24.66 10.03
N MET A 230 8.17 23.70 10.81
CA MET A 230 8.88 22.52 10.32
C MET A 230 8.35 21.29 11.02
N MET A 231 8.19 20.19 10.30
CA MET A 231 7.97 18.90 10.91
C MET A 231 9.17 18.55 11.80
N LYS A 232 8.91 18.30 13.07
CA LYS A 232 9.92 17.89 14.06
C LYS A 232 9.53 16.56 14.65
N ASP A 233 10.54 15.79 15.06
CA ASP A 233 10.34 14.68 15.96
C ASP A 233 9.86 15.23 17.31
N GLU A 234 8.66 14.88 17.73
CA GLU A 234 8.14 15.28 19.04
C GLU A 234 8.79 14.46 20.16
N ASP A 235 9.29 13.26 19.85
CA ASP A 235 9.93 12.38 20.81
C ASP A 235 10.89 11.41 20.09
N PRO A 236 12.23 11.63 20.21
CA PRO A 236 13.22 10.76 19.57
C PRO A 236 13.19 9.30 20.08
N ASP A 237 12.58 9.05 21.24
CA ASP A 237 12.50 7.71 21.84
C ASP A 237 11.23 6.95 21.40
N THR A 238 10.27 7.62 20.77
CA THR A 238 9.12 6.94 20.21
C THR A 238 9.36 6.56 18.74
N TRP A 239 9.23 5.28 18.43
CA TRP A 239 9.29 4.73 17.07
C TRP A 239 8.18 5.23 16.12
N ARG A 240 7.39 6.20 16.56
CA ARG A 240 6.42 6.90 15.72
C ARG A 240 7.14 8.01 14.99
N ALA A 241 7.53 7.72 13.75
CA ALA A 241 8.11 8.70 12.84
C ALA A 241 7.08 9.78 12.48
N SER A 242 6.87 10.74 13.39
CA SER A 242 6.01 11.92 13.18
C SER A 242 6.72 13.03 12.42
N ASP A 243 8.02 12.85 12.15
CA ASP A 243 8.87 13.86 11.52
C ASP A 243 8.96 13.73 9.99
N ARG A 244 8.28 12.76 9.39
CA ARG A 244 8.30 12.47 7.96
C ARG A 244 6.98 11.93 7.47
N PHE A 245 6.72 12.12 6.19
CA PHE A 245 5.62 11.48 5.48
C PHE A 245 6.16 10.73 4.25
N ARG A 246 5.34 9.86 3.68
CA ARG A 246 5.68 9.07 2.50
C ARG A 246 4.67 9.33 1.40
N ILE A 247 5.13 9.35 0.18
CA ILE A 247 4.26 9.28 -0.99
C ILE A 247 4.20 7.82 -1.40
N GLN A 248 3.03 7.20 -1.34
CA GLN A 248 2.87 5.78 -1.62
C GLN A 248 2.89 5.47 -3.12
N GLU A 249 2.37 6.40 -3.92
CA GLU A 249 2.21 6.26 -5.35
C GLU A 249 3.56 6.44 -6.06
N GLY A 250 3.88 5.48 -6.93
CA GLY A 250 5.14 5.46 -7.69
C GLY A 250 6.24 4.64 -7.06
N SER A 251 7.23 4.32 -7.85
CA SER A 251 8.40 3.54 -7.48
C SER A 251 9.64 4.40 -7.38
N TRP A 252 10.66 3.89 -6.73
CA TRP A 252 11.98 4.49 -6.66
C TRP A 252 12.56 4.70 -8.06
N GLY A 253 13.05 5.91 -8.31
CA GLY A 253 13.61 6.31 -9.60
C GLY A 253 12.59 6.67 -10.67
N ASP A 254 11.31 6.43 -10.46
CA ASP A 254 10.23 6.79 -11.37
C ASP A 254 9.61 8.13 -10.95
N TYR A 255 10.22 9.21 -11.41
CA TYR A 255 9.84 10.58 -11.03
C TYR A 255 8.60 11.08 -11.75
N TYR A 256 7.78 11.84 -11.04
CA TYR A 256 6.63 12.58 -11.57
C TYR A 256 6.48 13.93 -10.88
N ALA A 257 5.58 14.78 -11.39
CA ALA A 257 5.30 16.08 -10.79
C ALA A 257 4.17 15.97 -9.77
N ALA A 258 4.41 16.44 -8.55
CA ALA A 258 3.40 16.55 -7.51
C ALA A 258 3.14 18.01 -7.16
N ARG A 259 1.88 18.43 -7.21
CA ARG A 259 1.43 19.70 -6.64
C ARG A 259 1.24 19.53 -5.15
N VAL A 260 2.02 20.25 -4.38
CA VAL A 260 2.02 20.28 -2.92
C VAL A 260 1.29 21.53 -2.47
N GLU A 261 0.22 21.36 -1.73
CA GLU A 261 -0.62 22.43 -1.24
C GLU A 261 -0.56 22.51 0.28
N LEU A 262 -0.24 23.69 0.83
CA LEU A 262 -0.32 23.99 2.26
C LEU A 262 -1.69 24.57 2.58
N TRP A 263 -2.42 23.90 3.41
CA TRP A 263 -3.73 24.31 3.87
C TRP A 263 -3.71 24.70 5.34
N TYR A 264 -4.52 25.67 5.69
CA TYR A 264 -4.79 26.10 7.05
C TYR A 264 -6.26 25.86 7.39
N LYS A 265 -6.53 25.28 8.56
CA LYS A 265 -7.85 25.10 9.12
C LYS A 265 -7.91 25.73 10.51
N PRO A 266 -8.74 26.78 10.75
CA PRO A 266 -8.96 27.32 12.08
C PRO A 266 -9.60 26.31 13.01
N GLU A 267 -9.36 26.44 14.32
CA GLU A 267 -10.09 25.60 15.30
C GLU A 267 -11.57 25.96 15.43
N SER A 268 -11.93 27.20 15.15
CA SER A 268 -13.28 27.74 15.28
C SER A 268 -14.19 27.41 14.10
N SER A 269 -13.64 26.96 12.97
CA SER A 269 -14.37 26.78 11.71
C SER A 269 -13.94 25.51 10.99
N ASP A 270 -14.86 24.96 10.16
CA ASP A 270 -14.55 23.88 9.23
C ASP A 270 -14.01 24.38 7.88
N GLU A 271 -13.94 25.70 7.68
CA GLU A 271 -13.41 26.26 6.44
C GLU A 271 -11.90 26.09 6.35
N GLU A 272 -11.45 25.50 5.25
CA GLU A 272 -10.04 25.31 4.94
C GLU A 272 -9.58 26.41 3.99
N LYS A 273 -8.41 26.99 4.25
CA LYS A 273 -7.80 28.03 3.42
C LYS A 273 -6.49 27.55 2.83
N LEU A 274 -6.36 27.61 1.51
CA LEU A 274 -5.10 27.39 0.81
C LEU A 274 -4.13 28.54 1.10
N LEU A 275 -2.95 28.25 1.62
CA LEU A 275 -1.90 29.24 1.88
C LEU A 275 -0.89 29.30 0.75
N HIS A 276 -0.38 28.14 0.32
CA HIS A 276 0.63 28.02 -0.74
C HIS A 276 0.37 26.79 -1.61
N SER A 277 0.81 26.86 -2.86
CA SER A 277 0.80 25.73 -3.80
C SER A 277 2.07 25.74 -4.63
N VAL A 278 2.79 24.63 -4.64
CA VAL A 278 4.12 24.50 -5.28
C VAL A 278 4.22 23.16 -5.97
N ILE A 279 4.87 23.08 -7.13
CA ILE A 279 5.10 21.82 -7.83
C ILE A 279 6.49 21.30 -7.52
N TYR A 280 6.57 20.04 -7.10
CA TYR A 280 7.81 19.31 -6.86
C TYR A 280 7.96 18.10 -7.77
N LYS A 281 9.19 17.83 -8.18
CA LYS A 281 9.58 16.53 -8.73
C LYS A 281 9.74 15.56 -7.58
N VAL A 282 8.91 14.52 -7.55
CA VAL A 282 8.88 13.51 -6.48
C VAL A 282 8.99 12.10 -7.05
N GLU A 283 9.27 11.15 -6.19
CA GLU A 283 9.17 9.72 -6.44
C GLU A 283 8.35 9.05 -5.33
N GLY A 284 7.82 7.87 -5.59
CA GLY A 284 7.06 7.12 -4.60
C GLY A 284 7.91 6.22 -3.73
N TRP A 285 7.27 5.65 -2.70
CA TRP A 285 7.91 4.76 -1.71
C TRP A 285 8.02 3.31 -2.18
N SER A 286 7.30 2.90 -3.22
CA SER A 286 7.34 1.52 -3.71
C SER A 286 8.71 1.13 -4.26
N ARG A 287 9.11 -0.12 -4.00
CA ARG A 287 10.30 -0.75 -4.57
C ARG A 287 9.95 -1.56 -5.79
#